data_ac191dc96b2b55ea3b7fb8000ccbfbb8
#
_entry.id   ac191dc96b2b55ea3b7fb8000ccbfbb8
#
_cell.length_a   1.000
_cell.length_b   1.000
_cell.length_c   1.000
_cell.angle_alpha   90.00
_cell.angle_beta   90.00
_cell.angle_gamma   90.00
#
_symmetry.space_group_name_H-M   'P 1'
#
loop_
_entity.id
_entity.type
_entity.pdbx_description
1 polymer ?
#
loop_
_entity_poly.entity_id
_entity_poly.type
_entity_poly.pdbx_seq_one_letter_code
_entity_poly.pdbx_strand_id
1 'polypeptide(L)'
;IIMKIEKIKGREILDSRGNPTVEVDIILESGITGRASVPSGASTGEHEALELRDGDKNRYGGKGVKKAVDNINNIIAPTLIGMSSLDQMGIDKKMLELDGTKTKSKLGANAILGVSLAVAKAAANYLDIPLYRYIGGTNTYVLPVPMMNIINGGSHSDAPIAFQEFMIRPIGAKSFHEGLRMGTEVFHALKKVLQARGLSTAVGDEGGFAPALDGTEDALNSILAAIEAAGYMPGKDVMIGMDCASSEFYHDGIYDYTKFEGSKGKKRTADEQIDYLEELINNYPIDSIEDGMSENDWAGWKKLTERIGDRCQLVGDDLFVTNVEFLEKGIKEGCANSILIKVNQIGSLTETLNAIEMAHRNGYTTVTSHRSGETEDATIADIAVATNSGQIKTGSLSRSDRMAKYNQLLRIEEELGDLAVYGYKKIK
;
A
#
# COMPACT_ATOMS: atom_id res chain seq x y z
N ILE A 1 21.60 -24.06 19.55
CA ILE A 1 20.35 -23.58 18.95
C ILE A 1 20.41 -22.05 18.86
N ILE A 2 21.20 -21.59 17.94
CA ILE A 2 21.71 -20.23 17.76
C ILE A 2 20.70 -19.26 17.12
N MET A 3 19.51 -19.75 16.74
CA MET A 3 18.45 -18.96 16.09
C MET A 3 17.37 -18.44 17.06
N LYS A 4 17.55 -18.65 18.36
CA LYS A 4 16.63 -18.13 19.37
C LYS A 4 16.80 -16.64 19.55
N ILE A 5 15.70 -15.99 19.85
CA ILE A 5 15.68 -14.57 20.18
C ILE A 5 16.37 -14.36 21.53
N GLU A 6 17.43 -13.57 21.55
CA GLU A 6 18.15 -13.18 22.76
C GLU A 6 17.65 -11.83 23.28
N LYS A 7 17.39 -10.87 22.35
CA LYS A 7 17.01 -9.51 22.72
C LYS A 7 16.06 -8.92 21.70
N ILE A 8 15.09 -8.16 22.20
CA ILE A 8 14.18 -7.33 21.42
C ILE A 8 14.30 -5.89 21.93
N LYS A 9 14.52 -4.96 21.02
CA LYS A 9 14.60 -3.53 21.35
C LYS A 9 13.72 -2.72 20.42
N GLY A 10 12.67 -2.14 20.99
CA GLY A 10 11.86 -1.11 20.32
C GLY A 10 12.43 0.28 20.57
N ARG A 11 12.27 1.16 19.57
CA ARG A 11 12.60 2.59 19.68
C ARG A 11 11.63 3.42 18.88
N GLU A 12 11.58 4.70 19.23
CA GLU A 12 10.86 5.72 18.47
C GLU A 12 11.82 6.32 17.43
N ILE A 13 11.40 6.35 16.17
CA ILE A 13 12.10 7.06 15.08
C ILE A 13 11.13 8.03 14.42
N LEU A 14 11.58 8.79 13.44
CA LEU A 14 10.71 9.67 12.64
C LEU A 14 10.45 9.08 11.26
N ASP A 15 9.20 9.21 10.81
CA ASP A 15 8.79 8.81 9.47
C ASP A 15 9.03 9.92 8.43
N SER A 16 8.66 9.69 7.18
CA SER A 16 8.82 10.60 6.05
C SER A 16 8.07 11.94 6.19
N ARG A 17 7.13 12.02 7.12
CA ARG A 17 6.39 13.25 7.44
C ARG A 17 6.93 13.96 8.68
N GLY A 18 7.99 13.43 9.31
CA GLY A 18 8.53 13.94 10.57
C GLY A 18 7.68 13.56 11.80
N ASN A 19 6.80 12.57 11.68
CA ASN A 19 6.02 12.05 12.79
C ASN A 19 6.72 10.83 13.42
N PRO A 20 6.59 10.64 14.74
CA PRO A 20 7.11 9.44 15.40
C PRO A 20 6.50 8.16 14.85
N THR A 21 7.33 7.14 14.72
CA THR A 21 6.92 5.77 14.43
C THR A 21 7.84 4.76 15.14
N VAL A 22 7.44 3.49 15.11
CA VAL A 22 8.14 2.40 15.79
C VAL A 22 9.19 1.76 14.90
N GLU A 23 10.36 1.50 15.46
CA GLU A 23 11.38 0.63 14.88
C GLU A 23 11.78 -0.43 15.90
N VAL A 24 12.01 -1.66 15.42
CA VAL A 24 12.36 -2.80 16.27
C VAL A 24 13.61 -3.48 15.75
N ASP A 25 14.54 -3.78 16.67
CA ASP A 25 15.67 -4.70 16.46
C ASP A 25 15.40 -6.02 17.17
N ILE A 26 15.55 -7.10 16.43
CA ILE A 26 15.64 -8.46 16.98
C ILE A 26 17.10 -8.88 16.92
N ILE A 27 17.63 -9.35 18.03
CA ILE A 27 18.99 -9.89 18.14
C ILE A 27 18.89 -11.35 18.54
N LEU A 28 19.48 -12.23 17.73
CA LEU A 28 19.51 -13.67 17.99
C LEU A 28 20.71 -14.05 18.85
N GLU A 29 20.67 -15.21 19.50
CA GLU A 29 21.80 -15.77 20.27
C GLU A 29 23.09 -15.87 19.45
N SER A 30 22.98 -15.97 18.13
CA SER A 30 24.12 -15.92 17.19
C SER A 30 24.75 -14.53 17.02
N GLY A 31 24.13 -13.48 17.54
CA GLY A 31 24.48 -12.09 17.29
C GLY A 31 23.92 -11.52 15.98
N ILE A 32 23.24 -12.32 15.17
CA ILE A 32 22.56 -11.86 13.95
C ILE A 32 21.36 -11.03 14.31
N THR A 33 21.13 -9.96 13.56
CA THR A 33 20.08 -8.99 13.82
C THR A 33 19.09 -8.87 12.66
N GLY A 34 17.87 -8.48 12.99
CA GLY A 34 16.86 -8.05 12.03
C GLY A 34 16.23 -6.75 12.51
N ARG A 35 16.03 -5.81 11.61
CA ARG A 35 15.43 -4.49 11.90
C ARG A 35 14.25 -4.23 11.00
N ALA A 36 13.16 -3.74 11.58
CA ALA A 36 11.99 -3.31 10.83
C ALA A 36 11.45 -2.00 11.40
N SER A 37 10.95 -1.15 10.51
CA SER A 37 10.29 0.12 10.84
C SER A 37 8.85 0.08 10.33
N VAL A 38 7.94 0.69 11.08
CA VAL A 38 6.50 0.58 10.85
C VAL A 38 5.99 1.80 10.08
N PRO A 39 5.21 1.63 9.00
CA PRO A 39 4.57 2.73 8.30
C PRO A 39 3.35 3.26 9.06
N SER A 40 2.89 4.46 8.70
CA SER A 40 1.72 5.12 9.31
C SER A 40 0.83 5.77 8.24
N GLY A 41 -0.49 5.56 8.35
CA GLY A 41 -1.48 6.15 7.43
C GLY A 41 -1.85 7.59 7.78
N ALA A 42 -2.21 8.39 6.75
CA ALA A 42 -2.85 9.68 6.91
C ALA A 42 -4.38 9.53 6.87
N SER A 43 -4.89 8.84 5.85
CA SER A 43 -6.29 8.41 5.75
C SER A 43 -6.36 6.95 6.22
N THR A 44 -7.31 6.63 7.10
CA THR A 44 -7.44 5.30 7.70
C THR A 44 -8.87 4.80 7.58
N GLY A 45 -9.03 3.52 7.20
CA GLY A 45 -10.31 2.83 7.22
C GLY A 45 -10.84 2.67 8.66
N GLU A 46 -12.15 2.67 8.82
CA GLU A 46 -12.82 2.58 10.14
C GLU A 46 -12.44 1.30 10.91
N HIS A 47 -12.10 0.24 10.20
CA HIS A 47 -11.86 -1.09 10.77
C HIS A 47 -10.38 -1.50 10.80
N GLU A 48 -9.46 -0.58 10.55
CA GLU A 48 -8.04 -0.86 10.69
C GLU A 48 -7.67 -1.23 12.14
N ALA A 49 -6.66 -2.08 12.29
CA ALA A 49 -6.04 -2.33 13.59
C ALA A 49 -5.47 -1.01 14.17
N LEU A 50 -5.50 -0.90 15.48
CA LEU A 50 -5.17 0.35 16.17
C LEU A 50 -3.67 0.65 16.14
N GLU A 51 -3.30 1.77 15.56
CA GLU A 51 -1.98 2.38 15.74
C GLU A 51 -1.96 3.10 17.10
N LEU A 52 -1.17 2.60 18.04
CA LEU A 52 -1.12 3.14 19.37
C LEU A 52 -0.26 4.41 19.41
N ARG A 53 -0.89 5.54 19.73
CA ARG A 53 -0.28 6.85 19.93
C ARG A 53 -0.43 7.28 21.39
N ASP A 54 0.51 8.09 21.87
CA ASP A 54 0.55 8.49 23.29
C ASP A 54 -0.57 9.45 23.68
N GLY A 55 -0.99 10.31 22.77
CA GLY A 55 -2.03 11.31 22.99
C GLY A 55 -1.59 12.51 23.84
N ASP A 56 -0.34 12.56 24.27
CA ASP A 56 0.24 13.69 25.01
C ASP A 56 0.47 14.87 24.07
N LYS A 57 -0.39 15.88 24.17
CA LYS A 57 -0.34 17.08 23.30
C LYS A 57 0.94 17.90 23.47
N ASN A 58 1.64 17.77 24.57
CA ASN A 58 2.90 18.48 24.84
C ASN A 58 4.11 17.84 24.18
N ARG A 59 3.92 16.63 23.58
CA ARG A 59 4.99 15.89 22.93
C ARG A 59 4.53 15.41 21.55
N TYR A 60 5.17 15.89 20.50
CA TYR A 60 4.80 15.60 19.09
C TYR A 60 3.30 15.83 18.77
N GLY A 61 2.67 16.79 19.46
CA GLY A 61 1.24 17.06 19.24
C GLY A 61 0.31 15.88 19.55
N GLY A 62 0.75 14.94 20.38
CA GLY A 62 0.01 13.73 20.72
C GLY A 62 0.36 12.50 19.89
N LYS A 63 1.26 12.65 18.88
CA LYS A 63 1.62 11.58 17.95
C LYS A 63 2.79 10.70 18.38
N GLY A 64 3.35 10.90 19.59
CA GLY A 64 4.41 10.07 20.14
C GLY A 64 4.01 8.58 20.21
N VAL A 65 5.00 7.68 20.22
CA VAL A 65 4.81 6.23 20.26
C VAL A 65 5.52 5.56 21.44
N LYS A 66 5.79 6.31 22.50
CA LYS A 66 6.44 5.76 23.71
C LYS A 66 5.68 4.60 24.31
N LYS A 67 4.35 4.66 24.37
CA LYS A 67 3.51 3.56 24.89
C LYS A 67 3.71 2.28 24.09
N ALA A 68 3.73 2.38 22.76
CA ALA A 68 4.00 1.23 21.90
C ALA A 68 5.42 0.69 22.11
N VAL A 69 6.41 1.56 22.20
CA VAL A 69 7.81 1.18 22.50
C VAL A 69 7.93 0.51 23.87
N ASP A 70 7.28 1.03 24.88
CA ASP A 70 7.27 0.43 26.23
C ASP A 70 6.60 -0.95 26.20
N ASN A 71 5.52 -1.12 25.46
CA ASN A 71 4.89 -2.43 25.26
C ASN A 71 5.82 -3.43 24.60
N ILE A 72 6.62 -3.01 23.62
CA ILE A 72 7.64 -3.87 23.01
C ILE A 72 8.69 -4.29 24.03
N ASN A 73 9.27 -3.34 24.73
CA ASN A 73 10.43 -3.58 25.59
C ASN A 73 10.07 -4.29 26.89
N ASN A 74 8.88 -4.02 27.46
CA ASN A 74 8.52 -4.47 28.80
C ASN A 74 7.46 -5.59 28.83
N ILE A 75 6.72 -5.81 27.73
CA ILE A 75 5.64 -6.81 27.67
C ILE A 75 5.95 -7.86 26.59
N ILE A 76 6.19 -7.45 25.35
CA ILE A 76 6.42 -8.38 24.23
C ILE A 76 7.79 -9.07 24.36
N ALA A 77 8.85 -8.30 24.60
CA ALA A 77 10.20 -8.84 24.67
C ALA A 77 10.36 -9.94 25.73
N PRO A 78 9.95 -9.77 27.00
CA PRO A 78 10.06 -10.84 27.99
C PRO A 78 9.32 -12.12 27.62
N THR A 79 8.23 -12.00 26.84
CA THR A 79 7.40 -13.14 26.42
C THR A 79 8.03 -13.92 25.28
N LEU A 80 8.73 -13.25 24.36
CA LEU A 80 9.27 -13.87 23.14
C LEU A 80 10.73 -14.33 23.25
N ILE A 81 11.49 -13.81 24.20
CA ILE A 81 12.89 -14.22 24.41
C ILE A 81 12.97 -15.74 24.61
N GLY A 82 13.90 -16.38 23.91
CA GLY A 82 14.07 -17.82 23.90
C GLY A 82 13.26 -18.57 22.85
N MET A 83 12.31 -17.93 22.18
CA MET A 83 11.60 -18.53 21.05
C MET A 83 12.48 -18.58 19.81
N SER A 84 12.23 -19.54 18.93
CA SER A 84 12.93 -19.64 17.66
C SER A 84 12.43 -18.52 16.69
N SER A 85 13.35 -17.78 16.08
CA SER A 85 13.03 -16.80 15.03
C SER A 85 12.41 -17.44 13.78
N LEU A 86 12.52 -18.75 13.60
CA LEU A 86 11.90 -19.48 12.48
C LEU A 86 10.42 -19.80 12.73
N ASP A 87 9.93 -19.65 13.96
CA ASP A 87 8.53 -19.87 14.29
C ASP A 87 7.71 -18.59 14.16
N GLN A 88 7.63 -18.04 12.93
CA GLN A 88 6.90 -16.81 12.67
C GLN A 88 5.43 -16.86 13.12
N MET A 89 4.74 -17.95 12.78
CA MET A 89 3.32 -18.10 13.12
C MET A 89 3.14 -18.21 14.64
N GLY A 90 3.98 -18.94 15.33
CA GLY A 90 3.94 -19.06 16.80
C GLY A 90 4.23 -17.74 17.51
N ILE A 91 5.20 -16.98 17.01
CA ILE A 91 5.54 -15.65 17.54
C ILE A 91 4.38 -14.68 17.34
N ASP A 92 3.82 -14.60 16.12
CA ASP A 92 2.71 -13.72 15.84
C ASP A 92 1.48 -14.09 16.67
N LYS A 93 1.15 -15.37 16.75
CA LYS A 93 0.06 -15.88 17.61
C LYS A 93 0.26 -15.48 19.07
N LYS A 94 1.47 -15.63 19.58
CA LYS A 94 1.79 -15.28 20.97
C LYS A 94 1.57 -13.81 21.26
N MET A 95 1.93 -12.93 20.32
CA MET A 95 1.66 -11.48 20.46
C MET A 95 0.17 -11.17 20.40
N LEU A 96 -0.61 -11.84 19.54
CA LEU A 96 -2.06 -11.66 19.47
C LEU A 96 -2.76 -12.11 20.76
N GLU A 97 -2.35 -13.23 21.34
CA GLU A 97 -2.85 -13.71 22.63
C GLU A 97 -2.49 -12.74 23.77
N LEU A 98 -1.30 -12.17 23.73
CA LEU A 98 -0.82 -11.19 24.71
C LEU A 98 -1.61 -9.88 24.65
N ASP A 99 -1.99 -9.43 23.47
CA ASP A 99 -2.88 -8.29 23.28
C ASP A 99 -4.32 -8.63 23.73
N GLY A 100 -4.85 -9.73 23.24
CA GLY A 100 -6.17 -10.26 23.60
C GLY A 100 -7.36 -9.44 23.10
N THR A 101 -7.14 -8.41 22.27
CA THR A 101 -8.22 -7.61 21.66
C THR A 101 -8.33 -7.84 20.16
N LYS A 102 -9.51 -7.62 19.60
CA LYS A 102 -9.74 -7.79 18.15
C LYS A 102 -8.96 -6.78 17.30
N THR A 103 -8.80 -5.57 17.80
CA THR A 103 -8.19 -4.44 17.08
C THR A 103 -6.75 -4.14 17.49
N LYS A 104 -6.12 -5.01 18.30
CA LYS A 104 -4.78 -4.81 18.85
C LYS A 104 -4.64 -3.52 19.68
N SER A 105 -5.74 -3.15 20.36
CA SER A 105 -5.84 -1.89 21.10
C SER A 105 -5.02 -1.85 22.38
N LYS A 106 -4.65 -3.01 22.95
CA LYS A 106 -3.87 -3.09 24.18
C LYS A 106 -2.38 -2.83 23.96
N LEU A 107 -1.76 -3.52 22.99
CA LEU A 107 -0.34 -3.39 22.69
C LEU A 107 -0.05 -2.39 21.58
N GLY A 108 -0.98 -2.23 20.64
CA GLY A 108 -0.82 -1.47 19.43
C GLY A 108 -0.40 -2.32 18.24
N ALA A 109 -1.09 -2.15 17.10
CA ALA A 109 -0.73 -2.83 15.86
C ALA A 109 0.69 -2.46 15.42
N ASN A 110 1.12 -1.23 15.63
CA ASN A 110 2.47 -0.77 15.35
C ASN A 110 3.53 -1.51 16.16
N ALA A 111 3.28 -1.74 17.45
CA ALA A 111 4.20 -2.51 18.30
C ALA A 111 4.31 -3.98 17.82
N ILE A 112 3.19 -4.63 17.57
CA ILE A 112 3.13 -6.03 17.12
C ILE A 112 3.79 -6.18 15.75
N LEU A 113 3.47 -5.31 14.80
CA LEU A 113 4.00 -5.35 13.43
C LEU A 113 5.52 -5.17 13.40
N GLY A 114 6.05 -4.20 14.16
CA GLY A 114 7.49 -3.97 14.23
C GLY A 114 8.25 -5.22 14.65
N VAL A 115 7.78 -5.90 15.66
CA VAL A 115 8.37 -7.16 16.14
C VAL A 115 8.20 -8.27 15.09
N SER A 116 7.01 -8.44 14.54
CA SER A 116 6.70 -9.48 13.56
C SER A 116 7.61 -9.40 12.33
N LEU A 117 7.78 -8.22 11.75
CA LEU A 117 8.65 -8.01 10.57
C LEU A 117 10.14 -8.13 10.92
N ALA A 118 10.56 -7.62 12.07
CA ALA A 118 11.96 -7.72 12.51
C ALA A 118 12.38 -9.16 12.74
N VAL A 119 11.49 -9.99 13.27
CA VAL A 119 11.73 -11.43 13.45
C VAL A 119 11.96 -12.13 12.10
N ALA A 120 11.12 -11.85 11.11
CA ALA A 120 11.28 -12.42 9.77
C ALA A 120 12.63 -12.03 9.15
N LYS A 121 13.05 -10.79 9.31
CA LYS A 121 14.35 -10.29 8.82
C LYS A 121 15.53 -10.96 9.56
N ALA A 122 15.43 -11.11 10.87
CA ALA A 122 16.47 -11.82 11.64
C ALA A 122 16.61 -13.27 11.20
N ALA A 123 15.48 -13.96 10.96
CA ALA A 123 15.48 -15.35 10.49
C ALA A 123 16.08 -15.46 9.09
N ALA A 124 15.72 -14.60 8.16
CA ALA A 124 16.29 -14.57 6.81
C ALA A 124 17.81 -14.31 6.85
N ASN A 125 18.24 -13.34 7.65
CA ASN A 125 19.66 -13.02 7.82
C ASN A 125 20.43 -14.20 8.45
N TYR A 126 19.84 -14.87 9.42
CA TYR A 126 20.45 -16.06 10.03
C TYR A 126 20.66 -17.19 9.02
N LEU A 127 19.71 -17.40 8.13
CA LEU A 127 19.77 -18.42 7.08
C LEU A 127 20.62 -17.98 5.87
N ASP A 128 21.08 -16.73 5.87
CA ASP A 128 21.81 -16.11 4.75
C ASP A 128 21.06 -16.22 3.41
N ILE A 129 19.75 -15.97 3.45
CA ILE A 129 18.89 -15.94 2.27
C ILE A 129 18.11 -14.62 2.19
N PRO A 130 17.77 -14.15 0.97
CA PRO A 130 16.98 -12.94 0.80
C PRO A 130 15.61 -13.04 1.48
N LEU A 131 15.12 -11.93 2.01
CA LEU A 131 13.84 -11.91 2.72
C LEU A 131 12.67 -12.43 1.85
N TYR A 132 12.60 -12.02 0.58
CA TYR A 132 11.54 -12.49 -0.30
C TYR A 132 11.56 -14.02 -0.49
N ARG A 133 12.74 -14.61 -0.49
CA ARG A 133 12.91 -16.07 -0.59
C ARG A 133 12.57 -16.78 0.71
N TYR A 134 12.94 -16.19 1.84
CA TYR A 134 12.58 -16.70 3.15
C TYR A 134 11.06 -16.76 3.35
N ILE A 135 10.37 -15.65 3.01
CA ILE A 135 8.91 -15.55 3.16
C ILE A 135 8.18 -16.42 2.14
N GLY A 136 8.61 -16.37 0.87
CA GLY A 136 7.88 -16.98 -0.26
C GLY A 136 8.29 -18.40 -0.63
N GLY A 137 9.46 -18.86 -0.17
CA GLY A 137 10.01 -20.16 -0.54
C GLY A 137 10.74 -20.16 -1.89
N THR A 138 10.81 -21.30 -2.53
CA THR A 138 11.60 -21.49 -3.76
C THR A 138 10.95 -20.99 -5.04
N ASN A 139 9.65 -20.73 -5.02
CA ASN A 139 8.88 -20.36 -6.22
C ASN A 139 8.45 -18.88 -6.20
N THR A 140 9.39 -17.99 -5.96
CA THR A 140 9.19 -16.54 -5.94
C THR A 140 10.02 -15.88 -7.03
N TYR A 141 9.37 -15.32 -8.06
CA TYR A 141 10.06 -14.84 -9.25
C TYR A 141 9.34 -13.70 -9.98
N VAL A 142 8.17 -13.27 -9.50
CA VAL A 142 7.39 -12.23 -10.15
C VAL A 142 7.73 -10.87 -9.60
N LEU A 143 8.33 -10.01 -10.43
CA LEU A 143 8.53 -8.59 -10.15
C LEU A 143 7.21 -7.86 -10.36
N PRO A 144 6.77 -7.02 -9.39
CA PRO A 144 5.48 -6.36 -9.46
C PRO A 144 5.48 -5.20 -10.48
N VAL A 145 4.37 -5.02 -11.20
CA VAL A 145 4.09 -3.79 -11.93
C VAL A 145 3.86 -2.68 -10.92
N PRO A 146 4.63 -1.58 -10.96
CA PRO A 146 4.42 -0.47 -10.06
C PRO A 146 3.19 0.35 -10.49
N MET A 147 2.40 0.73 -9.50
CA MET A 147 1.31 1.70 -9.62
C MET A 147 1.81 3.00 -8.97
N MET A 148 2.24 3.95 -9.81
CA MET A 148 2.99 5.13 -9.37
C MET A 148 2.07 6.34 -9.30
N ASN A 149 1.82 6.84 -8.09
CA ASN A 149 1.00 8.03 -7.86
C ASN A 149 1.72 9.29 -8.34
N ILE A 150 1.28 9.89 -9.46
CA ILE A 150 1.92 11.07 -10.06
C ILE A 150 1.12 12.35 -9.94
N ILE A 151 -0.20 12.26 -9.69
CA ILE A 151 -1.07 13.42 -9.37
C ILE A 151 -1.92 13.11 -8.16
N ASN A 152 -1.95 14.03 -7.22
CA ASN A 152 -2.76 13.97 -6.00
C ASN A 152 -4.02 14.84 -6.13
N GLY A 153 -5.08 14.37 -5.49
CA GLY A 153 -6.34 15.10 -5.28
C GLY A 153 -6.91 14.78 -3.90
N GLY A 154 -8.20 14.98 -3.72
CA GLY A 154 -8.90 14.67 -2.47
C GLY A 154 -8.21 15.26 -1.24
N SER A 155 -8.07 14.47 -0.21
CA SER A 155 -7.39 14.84 1.04
C SER A 155 -5.87 15.04 0.90
N HIS A 156 -5.28 14.66 -0.23
CA HIS A 156 -3.85 14.80 -0.51
C HIS A 156 -3.49 16.07 -1.30
N SER A 157 -4.45 16.94 -1.59
CA SER A 157 -4.24 18.16 -2.37
C SER A 157 -5.29 19.21 -2.04
N ASP A 158 -4.95 20.48 -2.26
CA ASP A 158 -5.91 21.60 -2.22
C ASP A 158 -6.63 21.82 -3.57
N ALA A 159 -6.33 21.00 -4.57
CA ALA A 159 -6.99 21.09 -5.89
C ALA A 159 -8.47 20.67 -5.82
N PRO A 160 -9.35 21.22 -6.69
CA PRO A 160 -10.77 20.87 -6.72
C PRO A 160 -10.98 19.52 -7.42
N ILE A 161 -10.42 18.46 -6.87
CA ILE A 161 -10.47 17.09 -7.38
C ILE A 161 -10.91 16.18 -6.24
N ALA A 162 -11.99 15.42 -6.42
CA ALA A 162 -12.51 14.53 -5.39
C ALA A 162 -11.65 13.25 -5.23
N PHE A 163 -11.14 12.69 -6.31
CA PHE A 163 -10.33 11.48 -6.28
C PHE A 163 -8.94 11.76 -5.73
N GLN A 164 -8.45 10.84 -4.89
CA GLN A 164 -7.26 11.06 -4.07
C GLN A 164 -5.96 10.86 -4.83
N GLU A 165 -5.89 9.87 -5.72
CA GLU A 165 -4.66 9.53 -6.43
C GLU A 165 -4.93 9.16 -7.88
N PHE A 166 -4.01 9.62 -8.76
CA PHE A 166 -3.93 9.20 -10.16
C PHE A 166 -2.56 8.58 -10.38
N MET A 167 -2.57 7.31 -10.77
CA MET A 167 -1.37 6.49 -10.91
C MET A 167 -1.12 6.11 -12.35
N ILE A 168 0.15 5.94 -12.72
CA ILE A 168 0.55 5.30 -13.97
C ILE A 168 1.01 3.86 -13.70
N ARG A 169 0.73 2.98 -14.65
CA ARG A 169 1.03 1.56 -14.61
C ARG A 169 1.74 1.17 -15.91
N PRO A 170 3.08 0.98 -15.94
CA PRO A 170 3.85 0.69 -17.14
C PRO A 170 3.77 -0.78 -17.52
N ILE A 171 2.59 -1.23 -17.92
CA ILE A 171 2.29 -2.65 -18.21
C ILE A 171 2.97 -3.16 -19.49
N GLY A 172 3.35 -2.27 -20.40
CA GLY A 172 3.99 -2.62 -21.66
C GLY A 172 5.50 -2.90 -21.56
N ALA A 173 6.09 -2.67 -20.38
CA ALA A 173 7.49 -2.96 -20.15
C ALA A 173 7.78 -4.47 -20.14
N LYS A 174 9.03 -4.83 -20.46
CA LYS A 174 9.48 -6.24 -20.51
C LYS A 174 10.11 -6.69 -19.21
N SER A 175 10.52 -5.73 -18.36
CA SER A 175 11.16 -5.95 -17.08
C SER A 175 10.72 -4.88 -16.07
N PHE A 176 10.95 -5.14 -14.79
CA PHE A 176 10.73 -4.13 -13.76
C PHE A 176 11.62 -2.90 -13.99
N HIS A 177 12.88 -3.11 -14.32
CA HIS A 177 13.83 -2.03 -14.62
C HIS A 177 13.32 -1.13 -15.76
N GLU A 178 12.85 -1.72 -16.86
CA GLU A 178 12.24 -0.95 -17.95
C GLU A 178 10.96 -0.22 -17.49
N GLY A 179 10.09 -0.88 -16.74
CA GLY A 179 8.88 -0.26 -16.20
C GLY A 179 9.17 0.92 -15.28
N LEU A 180 10.17 0.80 -14.42
CA LEU A 180 10.62 1.90 -13.57
C LEU A 180 11.18 3.07 -14.39
N ARG A 181 11.97 2.79 -15.42
CA ARG A 181 12.48 3.80 -16.37
C ARG A 181 11.33 4.53 -17.07
N MET A 182 10.37 3.78 -17.62
CA MET A 182 9.19 4.36 -18.27
C MET A 182 8.43 5.29 -17.32
N GLY A 183 8.16 4.82 -16.11
CA GLY A 183 7.49 5.63 -15.09
C GLY A 183 8.24 6.91 -14.76
N THR A 184 9.56 6.82 -14.60
CA THR A 184 10.43 7.99 -14.34
C THR A 184 10.38 9.00 -15.49
N GLU A 185 10.45 8.54 -16.72
CA GLU A 185 10.38 9.40 -17.91
C GLU A 185 9.01 10.10 -18.01
N VAL A 186 7.91 9.38 -17.74
CA VAL A 186 6.57 9.98 -17.69
C VAL A 186 6.44 11.00 -16.56
N PHE A 187 6.98 10.70 -15.38
CA PHE A 187 7.01 11.63 -14.25
C PHE A 187 7.70 12.94 -14.62
N HIS A 188 8.88 12.89 -15.24
CA HIS A 188 9.61 14.09 -15.66
C HIS A 188 8.91 14.81 -16.82
N ALA A 189 8.26 14.10 -17.73
CA ALA A 189 7.44 14.69 -18.78
C ALA A 189 6.23 15.44 -18.19
N LEU A 190 5.58 14.84 -17.18
CA LEU A 190 4.46 15.50 -16.47
C LEU A 190 4.90 16.80 -15.79
N LYS A 191 6.09 16.80 -15.18
CA LYS A 191 6.65 18.03 -14.60
C LYS A 191 6.73 19.17 -15.64
N LYS A 192 7.20 18.86 -16.83
CA LYS A 192 7.28 19.84 -17.94
C LYS A 192 5.90 20.27 -18.42
N VAL A 193 4.94 19.36 -18.54
CA VAL A 193 3.55 19.66 -18.90
C VAL A 193 2.93 20.65 -17.92
N LEU A 194 3.10 20.39 -16.61
CA LEU A 194 2.57 21.26 -15.57
C LEU A 194 3.27 22.62 -15.55
N GLN A 195 4.59 22.67 -15.68
CA GLN A 195 5.37 23.91 -15.73
C GLN A 195 4.96 24.79 -16.92
N ALA A 196 4.71 24.20 -18.10
CA ALA A 196 4.26 24.92 -19.28
C ALA A 196 2.88 25.58 -19.09
N ARG A 197 2.07 25.06 -18.18
CA ARG A 197 0.77 25.63 -17.79
C ARG A 197 0.88 26.60 -16.60
N GLY A 198 2.08 26.87 -16.08
CA GLY A 198 2.30 27.70 -14.90
C GLY A 198 1.80 27.10 -13.60
N LEU A 199 1.64 25.77 -13.54
CA LEU A 199 1.17 25.05 -12.38
C LEU A 199 2.34 24.60 -11.48
N SER A 200 2.04 24.43 -10.18
CA SER A 200 3.00 23.94 -9.19
C SER A 200 3.49 22.53 -9.51
N THR A 201 4.77 22.30 -9.33
CA THR A 201 5.41 20.98 -9.37
C THR A 201 5.95 20.57 -8.01
N ALA A 202 5.45 21.18 -6.94
CA ALA A 202 5.67 20.70 -5.58
C ALA A 202 5.04 19.32 -5.41
N VAL A 203 5.70 18.47 -4.62
CA VAL A 203 5.27 17.09 -4.40
C VAL A 203 4.62 16.93 -3.04
N GLY A 204 3.63 16.03 -2.95
CA GLY A 204 3.00 15.63 -1.72
C GLY A 204 3.77 14.54 -0.96
N ASP A 205 3.15 14.01 0.06
CA ASP A 205 3.75 13.03 0.98
C ASP A 205 4.27 11.76 0.27
N GLU A 206 3.65 11.37 -0.82
CA GLU A 206 4.00 10.17 -1.59
C GLU A 206 4.86 10.46 -2.82
N GLY A 207 5.32 11.68 -2.99
CA GLY A 207 6.23 12.08 -4.06
C GLY A 207 5.59 12.47 -5.38
N GLY A 208 4.26 12.37 -5.51
CA GLY A 208 3.50 12.83 -6.68
C GLY A 208 3.20 14.32 -6.62
N PHE A 209 2.92 14.93 -7.78
CA PHE A 209 2.60 16.35 -7.86
C PHE A 209 1.21 16.65 -7.28
N ALA A 210 1.04 17.86 -6.77
CA ALA A 210 -0.23 18.37 -6.24
C ALA A 210 -0.60 19.72 -6.90
N PRO A 211 -0.76 19.75 -8.25
CA PRO A 211 -1.08 20.97 -8.98
C PRO A 211 -2.55 21.33 -8.83
N ALA A 212 -2.87 22.62 -8.91
CA ALA A 212 -4.24 23.12 -8.93
C ALA A 212 -4.92 22.89 -10.29
N LEU A 213 -5.17 21.63 -10.63
CA LEU A 213 -5.89 21.20 -11.83
C LEU A 213 -7.41 21.42 -11.68
N ASP A 214 -8.12 21.51 -12.80
CA ASP A 214 -9.55 21.83 -12.84
C ASP A 214 -10.43 20.56 -12.88
N GLY A 215 -10.19 19.62 -11.99
CA GLY A 215 -11.00 18.42 -11.84
C GLY A 215 -10.34 17.13 -12.34
N THR A 216 -11.10 16.04 -12.26
CA THR A 216 -10.65 14.68 -12.59
C THR A 216 -10.21 14.54 -14.04
N GLU A 217 -11.00 15.04 -14.99
CA GLU A 217 -10.69 14.93 -16.41
C GLU A 217 -9.45 15.74 -16.79
N ASP A 218 -9.21 16.90 -16.15
CA ASP A 218 -7.99 17.67 -16.36
C ASP A 218 -6.76 16.90 -15.86
N ALA A 219 -6.87 16.21 -14.73
CA ALA A 219 -5.80 15.34 -14.23
C ALA A 219 -5.50 14.18 -15.20
N LEU A 220 -6.54 13.50 -15.68
CA LEU A 220 -6.39 12.40 -16.65
C LEU A 220 -5.79 12.88 -17.98
N ASN A 221 -6.26 14.00 -18.50
CA ASN A 221 -5.71 14.57 -19.75
C ASN A 221 -4.25 15.01 -19.59
N SER A 222 -3.87 15.56 -18.45
CA SER A 222 -2.48 15.93 -18.14
C SER A 222 -1.57 14.70 -18.13
N ILE A 223 -2.04 13.60 -17.59
CA ILE A 223 -1.29 12.32 -17.58
C ILE A 223 -1.15 11.76 -19.01
N LEU A 224 -2.21 11.78 -19.80
CA LEU A 224 -2.15 11.35 -21.22
C LEU A 224 -1.10 12.16 -21.99
N ALA A 225 -1.11 13.49 -21.83
CA ALA A 225 -0.13 14.37 -22.46
C ALA A 225 1.31 14.02 -22.03
N ALA A 226 1.52 13.70 -20.76
CA ALA A 226 2.82 13.31 -20.22
C ALA A 226 3.31 11.96 -20.78
N ILE A 227 2.42 10.97 -20.88
CA ILE A 227 2.74 9.65 -21.46
C ILE A 227 3.19 9.80 -22.92
N GLU A 228 2.43 10.57 -23.72
CA GLU A 228 2.75 10.84 -25.12
C GLU A 228 4.04 11.64 -25.27
N ALA A 229 4.24 12.68 -24.44
CA ALA A 229 5.47 13.48 -24.43
C ALA A 229 6.72 12.66 -24.06
N ALA A 230 6.55 11.62 -23.26
CA ALA A 230 7.64 10.68 -22.95
C ALA A 230 7.90 9.66 -24.07
N GLY A 231 7.08 9.64 -25.12
CA GLY A 231 7.24 8.74 -26.27
C GLY A 231 6.54 7.39 -26.09
N TYR A 232 5.62 7.27 -25.17
CA TYR A 232 4.86 6.05 -24.91
C TYR A 232 3.41 6.17 -25.38
N MET A 233 2.79 5.01 -25.63
CA MET A 233 1.41 4.94 -26.09
C MET A 233 0.46 4.68 -24.91
N PRO A 234 -0.43 5.64 -24.56
CA PRO A 234 -1.46 5.41 -23.56
C PRO A 234 -2.33 4.20 -23.91
N GLY A 235 -2.62 3.36 -22.95
CA GLY A 235 -3.46 2.18 -23.13
C GLY A 235 -2.72 0.93 -23.66
N LYS A 236 -1.49 1.09 -24.12
CA LYS A 236 -0.64 -0.02 -24.60
C LYS A 236 0.63 -0.16 -23.76
N ASP A 237 1.39 0.91 -23.65
CA ASP A 237 2.64 0.91 -22.89
C ASP A 237 2.38 1.27 -21.43
N VAL A 238 1.51 2.24 -21.18
CA VAL A 238 1.18 2.77 -19.87
C VAL A 238 -0.33 2.88 -19.73
N MET A 239 -0.87 2.27 -18.67
CA MET A 239 -2.26 2.42 -18.23
C MET A 239 -2.34 3.42 -17.06
N ILE A 240 -3.55 3.85 -16.75
CA ILE A 240 -3.85 4.69 -15.59
C ILE A 240 -4.58 3.85 -14.54
N GLY A 241 -4.19 4.01 -13.27
CA GLY A 241 -4.93 3.58 -12.10
C GLY A 241 -5.44 4.77 -11.32
N MET A 242 -6.56 4.62 -10.63
CA MET A 242 -7.10 5.65 -9.75
C MET A 242 -7.34 5.08 -8.36
N ASP A 243 -7.11 5.89 -7.34
CA ASP A 243 -7.65 5.71 -5.99
C ASP A 243 -8.68 6.80 -5.74
N CYS A 244 -9.94 6.42 -5.73
CA CYS A 244 -11.04 7.36 -5.53
C CYS A 244 -11.21 7.75 -4.06
N ALA A 245 -10.79 6.91 -3.12
CA ALA A 245 -11.01 7.09 -1.68
C ALA A 245 -12.45 7.55 -1.37
N SER A 246 -13.41 6.84 -1.94
CA SER A 246 -14.82 7.32 -2.02
C SER A 246 -15.52 7.43 -0.66
N SER A 247 -15.02 6.74 0.38
CA SER A 247 -15.52 6.92 1.75
C SER A 247 -15.37 8.35 2.25
N GLU A 248 -14.36 9.08 1.75
CA GLU A 248 -14.09 10.47 2.15
C GLU A 248 -15.20 11.44 1.76
N PHE A 249 -15.96 11.16 0.71
CA PHE A 249 -17.06 12.01 0.23
C PHE A 249 -18.43 11.30 0.17
N TYR A 250 -18.53 10.14 0.84
CA TYR A 250 -19.79 9.40 0.98
C TYR A 250 -20.49 9.79 2.27
N HIS A 251 -21.75 10.16 2.18
CA HIS A 251 -22.58 10.51 3.32
C HIS A 251 -24.05 10.19 3.05
N ASP A 252 -24.71 9.43 3.94
CA ASP A 252 -26.13 9.08 3.86
C ASP A 252 -26.60 8.59 2.46
N GLY A 253 -25.83 7.71 1.85
CA GLY A 253 -26.15 7.12 0.55
C GLY A 253 -25.80 7.99 -0.65
N ILE A 254 -25.18 9.14 -0.44
CA ILE A 254 -24.79 10.10 -1.48
C ILE A 254 -23.29 10.26 -1.53
N TYR A 255 -22.73 10.19 -2.74
CA TYR A 255 -21.35 10.55 -3.06
C TYR A 255 -21.30 12.03 -3.39
N ASP A 256 -20.89 12.84 -2.41
CA ASP A 256 -20.93 14.30 -2.47
C ASP A 256 -19.57 14.88 -2.86
N TYR A 257 -19.38 15.10 -4.15
CA TYR A 257 -18.15 15.66 -4.70
C TYR A 257 -17.93 17.13 -4.32
N THR A 258 -18.97 17.84 -3.84
CA THR A 258 -18.84 19.26 -3.43
C THR A 258 -17.86 19.44 -2.27
N LYS A 259 -17.61 18.39 -1.49
CA LYS A 259 -16.61 18.41 -0.41
C LYS A 259 -15.23 18.85 -0.90
N PHE A 260 -14.82 18.39 -2.08
CA PHE A 260 -13.52 18.69 -2.67
C PHE A 260 -13.59 19.61 -3.87
N GLU A 261 -14.66 19.54 -4.66
CA GLU A 261 -14.82 20.27 -5.92
C GLU A 261 -15.61 21.59 -5.77
N GLY A 262 -16.09 21.88 -4.56
CA GLY A 262 -16.86 23.09 -4.28
C GLY A 262 -18.17 23.14 -5.07
N SER A 263 -18.54 24.32 -5.54
CA SER A 263 -19.82 24.53 -6.25
C SER A 263 -19.93 23.80 -7.59
N LYS A 264 -18.82 23.36 -8.16
CA LYS A 264 -18.79 22.57 -9.41
C LYS A 264 -19.04 21.07 -9.17
N GLY A 265 -18.87 20.61 -7.93
CA GLY A 265 -19.05 19.22 -7.56
C GLY A 265 -20.49 18.76 -7.69
N LYS A 266 -20.69 17.53 -8.16
CA LYS A 266 -21.99 16.90 -8.24
C LYS A 266 -22.24 16.03 -7.01
N LYS A 267 -23.52 15.87 -6.66
CA LYS A 267 -23.97 14.89 -5.70
C LYS A 267 -24.52 13.69 -6.47
N ARG A 268 -23.93 12.52 -6.26
CA ARG A 268 -24.28 11.31 -6.99
C ARG A 268 -24.87 10.26 -6.06
N THR A 269 -25.93 9.59 -6.52
CA THR A 269 -26.39 8.34 -5.93
C THR A 269 -25.35 7.23 -6.21
N ALA A 270 -25.48 6.07 -5.59
CA ALA A 270 -24.62 4.93 -5.89
C ALA A 270 -24.66 4.55 -7.37
N ASP A 271 -25.84 4.51 -8.00
CA ASP A 271 -25.96 4.20 -9.42
C ASP A 271 -25.30 5.26 -10.32
N GLU A 272 -25.46 6.54 -9.99
CA GLU A 272 -24.80 7.63 -10.69
C GLU A 272 -23.27 7.62 -10.52
N GLN A 273 -22.78 7.22 -9.34
CA GLN A 273 -21.34 6.99 -9.08
C GLN A 273 -20.80 5.89 -9.99
N ILE A 274 -21.51 4.79 -10.10
CA ILE A 274 -21.15 3.66 -10.98
C ILE A 274 -21.14 4.09 -12.44
N ASP A 275 -22.17 4.83 -12.89
CA ASP A 275 -22.25 5.35 -14.25
C ASP A 275 -21.04 6.26 -14.57
N TYR A 276 -20.66 7.13 -13.62
CA TYR A 276 -19.49 8.00 -13.78
C TYR A 276 -18.18 7.24 -13.89
N LEU A 277 -17.96 6.22 -13.04
CA LEU A 277 -16.77 5.39 -13.11
C LEU A 277 -16.70 4.61 -14.43
N GLU A 278 -17.82 4.07 -14.90
CA GLU A 278 -17.89 3.42 -16.20
C GLU A 278 -17.58 4.37 -17.36
N GLU A 279 -18.10 5.60 -17.33
CA GLU A 279 -17.79 6.64 -18.30
C GLU A 279 -16.28 6.93 -18.34
N LEU A 280 -15.62 7.04 -17.19
CA LEU A 280 -14.19 7.28 -17.12
C LEU A 280 -13.38 6.14 -17.74
N ILE A 281 -13.71 4.87 -17.46
CA ILE A 281 -12.97 3.74 -18.05
C ILE A 281 -13.24 3.58 -19.56
N ASN A 282 -14.39 4.05 -20.05
CA ASN A 282 -14.70 4.04 -21.47
C ASN A 282 -13.92 5.13 -22.22
N ASN A 283 -13.64 6.26 -21.60
CA ASN A 283 -13.02 7.43 -22.24
C ASN A 283 -11.50 7.52 -22.03
N TYR A 284 -10.96 6.84 -21.03
CA TYR A 284 -9.55 6.88 -20.66
C TYR A 284 -8.98 5.47 -20.50
N PRO A 285 -7.66 5.27 -20.68
CA PRO A 285 -7.02 3.97 -20.52
C PRO A 285 -6.84 3.62 -19.03
N ILE A 286 -7.94 3.48 -18.31
CA ILE A 286 -7.98 3.13 -16.89
C ILE A 286 -8.26 1.64 -16.76
N ASP A 287 -7.37 0.90 -16.11
CA ASP A 287 -7.49 -0.54 -15.89
C ASP A 287 -7.56 -0.95 -14.41
N SER A 288 -7.49 0.02 -13.50
CA SER A 288 -7.58 -0.21 -12.05
C SER A 288 -8.24 0.96 -11.33
N ILE A 289 -9.24 0.66 -10.50
CA ILE A 289 -9.91 1.62 -9.63
C ILE A 289 -9.88 1.07 -8.20
N GLU A 290 -9.27 1.81 -7.29
CA GLU A 290 -9.25 1.55 -5.86
C GLU A 290 -10.36 2.36 -5.19
N ASP A 291 -11.09 1.73 -4.27
CA ASP A 291 -12.17 2.33 -3.48
C ASP A 291 -13.11 3.23 -4.29
N GLY A 292 -13.58 2.70 -5.41
CA GLY A 292 -14.57 3.36 -6.27
C GLY A 292 -15.93 3.57 -5.58
N MET A 293 -16.22 2.78 -4.56
CA MET A 293 -17.37 2.93 -3.67
C MET A 293 -16.91 3.03 -2.22
N SER A 294 -17.78 3.51 -1.34
CA SER A 294 -17.52 3.62 0.10
C SER A 294 -17.37 2.24 0.77
N GLU A 295 -16.54 2.16 1.80
CA GLU A 295 -16.40 0.97 2.67
C GLU A 295 -17.70 0.55 3.35
N ASN A 296 -18.68 1.45 3.43
CA ASN A 296 -20.00 1.22 4.00
C ASN A 296 -21.10 0.92 2.95
N ASP A 297 -20.75 0.94 1.66
CA ASP A 297 -21.69 0.71 0.56
C ASP A 297 -21.44 -0.62 -0.14
N TRP A 298 -21.65 -1.72 0.57
CA TRP A 298 -21.45 -3.08 0.04
C TRP A 298 -22.37 -3.39 -1.16
N ALA A 299 -23.61 -2.91 -1.12
CA ALA A 299 -24.53 -3.05 -2.24
C ALA A 299 -24.04 -2.32 -3.49
N GLY A 300 -23.51 -1.13 -3.34
CA GLY A 300 -22.88 -0.36 -4.41
C GLY A 300 -21.62 -1.05 -4.96
N TRP A 301 -20.79 -1.61 -4.10
CA TRP A 301 -19.62 -2.39 -4.50
C TRP A 301 -20.00 -3.61 -5.35
N LYS A 302 -21.04 -4.34 -4.96
CA LYS A 302 -21.55 -5.46 -5.74
C LYS A 302 -21.98 -5.02 -7.14
N LYS A 303 -22.81 -3.97 -7.22
CA LYS A 303 -23.28 -3.41 -8.49
C LYS A 303 -22.13 -2.93 -9.38
N LEU A 304 -21.14 -2.24 -8.81
CA LEU A 304 -19.94 -1.79 -9.53
C LEU A 304 -19.19 -2.98 -10.13
N THR A 305 -19.00 -4.03 -9.32
CA THR A 305 -18.29 -5.24 -9.75
C THR A 305 -19.01 -5.96 -10.87
N GLU A 306 -20.33 -6.08 -10.78
CA GLU A 306 -21.16 -6.64 -11.84
C GLU A 306 -21.09 -5.81 -13.14
N ARG A 307 -21.01 -4.49 -13.02
CA ARG A 307 -20.99 -3.56 -14.16
C ARG A 307 -19.67 -3.55 -14.92
N ILE A 308 -18.54 -3.45 -14.22
CA ILE A 308 -17.24 -3.19 -14.85
C ILE A 308 -16.11 -4.12 -14.38
N GLY A 309 -16.37 -5.07 -13.48
CA GLY A 309 -15.34 -5.94 -12.92
C GLY A 309 -14.66 -6.88 -13.92
N ASP A 310 -15.28 -7.14 -15.06
CA ASP A 310 -14.69 -7.91 -16.18
C ASP A 310 -13.72 -7.09 -17.05
N ARG A 311 -13.77 -5.77 -16.94
CA ARG A 311 -12.97 -4.83 -17.74
C ARG A 311 -11.96 -4.01 -16.93
N CYS A 312 -12.10 -3.98 -15.61
CA CYS A 312 -11.30 -3.16 -14.74
C CYS A 312 -11.00 -3.88 -13.44
N GLN A 313 -9.76 -3.75 -12.96
CA GLN A 313 -9.41 -4.20 -11.62
C GLN A 313 -10.07 -3.28 -10.60
N LEU A 314 -10.85 -3.86 -9.69
CA LEU A 314 -11.54 -3.14 -8.62
C LEU A 314 -10.91 -3.52 -7.28
N VAL A 315 -10.15 -2.60 -6.73
CA VAL A 315 -9.32 -2.82 -5.53
C VAL A 315 -10.06 -2.32 -4.29
N GLY A 316 -10.26 -3.20 -3.31
CA GLY A 316 -10.74 -2.81 -2.00
C GLY A 316 -9.57 -2.49 -1.06
N ASP A 317 -9.45 -1.23 -0.64
CA ASP A 317 -8.55 -0.77 0.43
C ASP A 317 -9.32 -0.65 1.75
N ASP A 318 -10.05 0.42 1.95
CA ASP A 318 -10.86 0.63 3.16
C ASP A 318 -11.95 -0.42 3.30
N LEU A 319 -12.43 -0.97 2.20
CA LEU A 319 -13.43 -2.05 2.19
C LEU A 319 -12.93 -3.29 2.95
N PHE A 320 -11.68 -3.66 2.78
CA PHE A 320 -11.12 -4.92 3.28
C PHE A 320 -10.12 -4.76 4.43
N VAL A 321 -9.45 -3.64 4.51
CA VAL A 321 -8.42 -3.31 5.53
C VAL A 321 -7.44 -4.45 5.82
N THR A 322 -7.04 -5.18 4.76
CA THR A 322 -6.13 -6.35 4.85
C THR A 322 -6.65 -7.44 5.81
N ASN A 323 -7.96 -7.50 6.05
CA ASN A 323 -8.60 -8.37 7.03
C ASN A 323 -9.37 -9.49 6.33
N VAL A 324 -9.05 -10.74 6.66
CA VAL A 324 -9.69 -11.94 6.08
C VAL A 324 -11.20 -12.00 6.30
N GLU A 325 -11.71 -11.45 7.40
CA GLU A 325 -13.16 -11.44 7.67
C GLU A 325 -13.91 -10.58 6.65
N PHE A 326 -13.39 -9.38 6.36
CA PHE A 326 -13.97 -8.48 5.35
C PHE A 326 -13.74 -8.99 3.93
N LEU A 327 -12.56 -9.55 3.65
CA LEU A 327 -12.28 -10.16 2.35
C LEU A 327 -13.21 -11.33 2.08
N GLU A 328 -13.44 -12.22 3.05
CA GLU A 328 -14.37 -13.33 2.93
C GLU A 328 -15.80 -12.85 2.63
N LYS A 329 -16.24 -11.79 3.31
CA LYS A 329 -17.55 -11.16 3.04
C LYS A 329 -17.62 -10.67 1.59
N GLY A 330 -16.60 -9.95 1.12
CA GLY A 330 -16.54 -9.45 -0.25
C GLY A 330 -16.56 -10.56 -1.30
N ILE A 331 -15.83 -11.64 -1.05
CA ILE A 331 -15.83 -12.82 -1.92
C ILE A 331 -17.22 -13.45 -2.00
N LYS A 332 -17.87 -13.65 -0.86
CA LYS A 332 -19.22 -14.22 -0.82
C LYS A 332 -20.28 -13.35 -1.48
N GLU A 333 -20.17 -12.04 -1.33
CA GLU A 333 -21.14 -11.07 -1.86
C GLU A 333 -20.83 -10.61 -3.28
N GLY A 334 -19.68 -10.98 -3.86
CA GLY A 334 -19.29 -10.59 -5.21
C GLY A 334 -18.83 -9.13 -5.29
N CYS A 335 -18.16 -8.62 -4.27
CA CYS A 335 -17.65 -7.26 -4.18
C CYS A 335 -16.16 -7.21 -4.50
N ALA A 336 -15.75 -6.32 -5.38
CA ALA A 336 -14.36 -6.15 -5.84
C ALA A 336 -13.80 -7.39 -6.56
N ASN A 337 -12.56 -7.31 -7.04
CA ASN A 337 -11.80 -8.42 -7.62
C ASN A 337 -10.31 -8.35 -7.27
N SER A 338 -9.94 -7.42 -6.40
CA SER A 338 -8.59 -7.21 -5.91
C SER A 338 -8.62 -6.63 -4.49
N ILE A 339 -7.56 -6.85 -3.75
CA ILE A 339 -7.36 -6.30 -2.40
C ILE A 339 -6.05 -5.53 -2.33
N LEU A 340 -6.08 -4.35 -1.71
CA LEU A 340 -4.88 -3.63 -1.32
C LEU A 340 -4.34 -4.24 -0.02
N ILE A 341 -3.05 -4.50 0.02
CA ILE A 341 -2.37 -5.12 1.16
C ILE A 341 -1.50 -4.09 1.85
N LYS A 342 -1.89 -3.70 3.04
CA LYS A 342 -1.15 -2.79 3.92
C LYS A 342 -0.83 -3.51 5.23
N VAL A 343 0.42 -3.80 5.48
CA VAL A 343 0.85 -4.61 6.64
C VAL A 343 0.40 -4.06 7.98
N ASN A 344 0.31 -2.73 8.11
CA ASN A 344 -0.08 -2.10 9.37
C ASN A 344 -1.61 -1.97 9.57
N GLN A 345 -2.42 -2.22 8.55
CA GLN A 345 -3.89 -2.28 8.71
C GLN A 345 -4.30 -3.50 9.52
N ILE A 346 -3.52 -4.56 9.47
CA ILE A 346 -3.78 -5.79 10.23
C ILE A 346 -2.75 -6.03 11.34
N GLY A 347 -1.48 -5.71 11.13
CA GLY A 347 -0.48 -5.60 12.17
C GLY A 347 0.38 -6.83 12.44
N SER A 348 0.38 -7.86 11.59
CA SER A 348 1.34 -8.95 11.63
C SER A 348 1.63 -9.52 10.25
N LEU A 349 2.81 -10.12 10.07
CA LEU A 349 3.18 -10.77 8.82
C LEU A 349 2.27 -11.98 8.53
N THR A 350 1.99 -12.79 9.53
CA THR A 350 1.13 -13.99 9.38
C THR A 350 -0.25 -13.62 8.88
N GLU A 351 -0.91 -12.63 9.48
CA GLU A 351 -2.24 -12.20 9.05
C GLU A 351 -2.20 -11.56 7.66
N THR A 352 -1.14 -10.80 7.34
CA THR A 352 -0.93 -10.23 6.01
C THR A 352 -0.85 -11.33 4.95
N LEU A 353 -0.02 -12.35 5.19
CA LEU A 353 0.12 -13.48 4.26
C LEU A 353 -1.17 -14.28 4.12
N ASN A 354 -1.95 -14.44 5.20
CA ASN A 354 -3.25 -15.10 5.16
C ASN A 354 -4.25 -14.36 4.27
N ALA A 355 -4.27 -13.02 4.33
CA ALA A 355 -5.12 -12.21 3.46
C ALA A 355 -4.73 -12.36 1.98
N ILE A 356 -3.43 -12.32 1.68
CA ILE A 356 -2.91 -12.51 0.33
C ILE A 356 -3.30 -13.89 -0.21
N GLU A 357 -3.11 -14.94 0.58
CA GLU A 357 -3.43 -16.30 0.16
C GLU A 357 -4.93 -16.50 -0.07
N MET A 358 -5.76 -15.99 0.82
CA MET A 358 -7.22 -16.03 0.64
C MET A 358 -7.65 -15.34 -0.66
N ALA A 359 -7.08 -14.18 -0.97
CA ALA A 359 -7.33 -13.45 -2.21
C ALA A 359 -6.97 -14.31 -3.43
N HIS A 360 -5.76 -14.82 -3.50
CA HIS A 360 -5.28 -15.60 -4.63
C HIS A 360 -6.08 -16.90 -4.84
N ARG A 361 -6.42 -17.61 -3.77
CA ARG A 361 -7.24 -18.83 -3.84
C ARG A 361 -8.65 -18.58 -4.35
N ASN A 362 -9.15 -17.35 -4.25
CA ASN A 362 -10.48 -16.97 -4.70
C ASN A 362 -10.48 -16.13 -5.98
N GLY A 363 -9.37 -16.12 -6.71
CA GLY A 363 -9.25 -15.42 -7.98
C GLY A 363 -9.14 -13.90 -7.89
N TYR A 364 -8.93 -13.34 -6.70
CA TYR A 364 -8.64 -11.93 -6.50
C TYR A 364 -7.16 -11.67 -6.76
N THR A 365 -6.86 -10.53 -7.35
CA THR A 365 -5.48 -10.02 -7.39
C THR A 365 -5.15 -9.30 -6.09
N THR A 366 -3.86 -9.09 -5.85
CA THR A 366 -3.37 -8.33 -4.70
C THR A 366 -2.47 -7.20 -5.18
N VAL A 367 -2.51 -6.08 -4.47
CA VAL A 367 -1.61 -4.94 -4.65
C VAL A 367 -0.93 -4.69 -3.32
N THR A 368 0.36 -4.98 -3.23
CA THR A 368 1.15 -4.68 -2.03
C THR A 368 1.38 -3.18 -1.95
N SER A 369 1.09 -2.55 -0.81
CA SER A 369 1.01 -1.11 -0.69
C SER A 369 1.82 -0.54 0.47
N HIS A 370 2.35 0.67 0.24
CA HIS A 370 2.88 1.55 1.26
C HIS A 370 1.77 2.25 2.05
N ARG A 371 2.20 3.17 2.92
CA ARG A 371 1.32 4.18 3.55
C ARG A 371 1.87 5.59 3.28
N SER A 372 1.09 6.62 3.62
CA SER A 372 1.50 8.03 3.44
C SER A 372 2.74 8.38 4.25
N GLY A 373 2.83 7.91 5.50
CA GLY A 373 4.03 7.98 6.32
C GLY A 373 4.86 6.70 6.18
N GLU A 374 6.05 6.85 5.61
CA GLU A 374 6.99 5.76 5.37
C GLU A 374 8.36 6.03 5.99
N THR A 375 9.20 5.01 5.95
CA THR A 375 10.61 5.06 6.34
C THR A 375 11.46 4.50 5.20
N GLU A 376 12.76 4.34 5.41
CA GLU A 376 13.67 3.67 4.47
C GLU A 376 13.43 2.14 4.42
N ASP A 377 12.60 1.60 5.29
CA ASP A 377 12.26 0.17 5.29
C ASP A 377 11.64 -0.24 3.96
N ALA A 378 12.19 -1.28 3.34
CA ALA A 378 11.78 -1.78 2.03
C ALA A 378 11.08 -3.14 2.10
N THR A 379 10.61 -3.56 3.26
CA THR A 379 10.02 -4.89 3.49
C THR A 379 8.88 -5.21 2.53
N ILE A 380 8.05 -4.22 2.18
CA ILE A 380 6.92 -4.44 1.26
C ILE A 380 7.37 -4.84 -0.15
N ALA A 381 8.54 -4.43 -0.58
CA ALA A 381 9.12 -4.88 -1.86
C ALA A 381 9.38 -6.39 -1.82
N ASP A 382 9.99 -6.88 -0.75
CA ASP A 382 10.21 -8.33 -0.55
C ASP A 382 8.90 -9.10 -0.43
N ILE A 383 7.91 -8.57 0.29
CA ILE A 383 6.58 -9.21 0.40
C ILE A 383 5.90 -9.32 -0.96
N ALA A 384 5.98 -8.29 -1.80
CA ALA A 384 5.38 -8.31 -3.14
C ALA A 384 5.96 -9.43 -4.00
N VAL A 385 7.29 -9.63 -3.99
CA VAL A 385 7.95 -10.70 -4.73
C VAL A 385 7.73 -12.06 -4.06
N ALA A 386 7.82 -12.12 -2.74
CA ALA A 386 7.61 -13.36 -1.98
C ALA A 386 6.27 -14.03 -2.28
N THR A 387 5.25 -13.24 -2.49
CA THR A 387 3.87 -13.71 -2.71
C THR A 387 3.47 -13.77 -4.19
N ASN A 388 4.39 -13.44 -5.11
CA ASN A 388 4.09 -13.31 -6.54
C ASN A 388 2.85 -12.42 -6.78
N SER A 389 2.72 -11.32 -6.02
CA SER A 389 1.52 -10.47 -6.10
C SER A 389 1.34 -9.79 -7.46
N GLY A 390 2.42 -9.55 -8.16
CA GLY A 390 2.43 -8.97 -9.50
C GLY A 390 2.16 -7.47 -9.56
N GLN A 391 1.87 -6.82 -8.43
CA GLN A 391 1.60 -5.38 -8.36
C GLN A 391 2.10 -4.78 -7.04
N ILE A 392 2.58 -3.53 -7.11
CA ILE A 392 2.98 -2.75 -5.94
C ILE A 392 2.53 -1.29 -6.09
N LYS A 393 1.94 -0.75 -5.04
CA LYS A 393 1.57 0.66 -4.93
C LYS A 393 2.45 1.29 -3.85
N THR A 394 3.51 2.01 -4.25
CA THR A 394 4.50 2.54 -3.30
C THR A 394 4.95 3.97 -3.63
N GLY A 395 4.01 4.77 -4.11
CA GLY A 395 4.21 6.19 -4.36
C GLY A 395 4.79 6.50 -5.74
N SER A 396 5.28 7.71 -5.88
CA SER A 396 5.78 8.27 -7.12
C SER A 396 7.29 8.01 -7.31
N LEU A 397 7.91 8.77 -8.20
CA LEU A 397 9.32 8.69 -8.61
C LEU A 397 10.17 9.77 -7.92
N SER A 398 9.80 10.18 -6.72
CA SER A 398 10.53 11.10 -5.87
C SER A 398 10.36 10.73 -4.41
N ARG A 399 11.22 11.25 -3.53
CA ARG A 399 11.35 10.95 -2.10
C ARG A 399 12.02 9.59 -1.84
N SER A 400 13.07 9.62 -1.01
CA SER A 400 13.92 8.44 -0.74
C SER A 400 13.17 7.29 -0.08
N ASP A 401 12.13 7.61 0.72
CA ASP A 401 11.26 6.63 1.36
C ASP A 401 10.48 5.78 0.34
N ARG A 402 10.19 6.34 -0.84
CA ARG A 402 9.56 5.62 -1.97
C ARG A 402 10.61 4.90 -2.81
N MET A 403 11.71 5.61 -3.14
CA MET A 403 12.80 5.01 -3.92
C MET A 403 13.44 3.81 -3.23
N ALA A 404 13.44 3.76 -1.91
CA ALA A 404 13.94 2.61 -1.15
C ALA A 404 13.27 1.29 -1.59
N LYS A 405 11.96 1.29 -1.82
CA LYS A 405 11.19 0.14 -2.27
C LYS A 405 11.51 -0.21 -3.73
N TYR A 406 11.53 0.78 -4.61
CA TYR A 406 11.87 0.59 -6.03
C TYR A 406 13.31 0.08 -6.21
N ASN A 407 14.26 0.65 -5.48
CA ASN A 407 15.64 0.22 -5.53
C ASN A 407 15.81 -1.21 -5.02
N GLN A 408 15.04 -1.61 -4.00
CA GLN A 408 15.05 -3.00 -3.52
C GLN A 408 14.52 -3.96 -4.60
N LEU A 409 13.48 -3.58 -5.33
CA LEU A 409 12.97 -4.39 -6.44
C LEU A 409 13.98 -4.52 -7.58
N LEU A 410 14.77 -3.48 -7.87
CA LEU A 410 15.88 -3.56 -8.83
C LEU A 410 16.93 -4.60 -8.41
N ARG A 411 17.30 -4.62 -7.12
CA ARG A 411 18.25 -5.61 -6.58
C ARG A 411 17.68 -7.02 -6.67
N ILE A 412 16.40 -7.21 -6.37
CA ILE A 412 15.74 -8.52 -6.47
C ILE A 412 15.70 -8.99 -7.92
N GLU A 413 15.37 -8.11 -8.87
CA GLU A 413 15.37 -8.45 -10.29
C GLU A 413 16.76 -8.88 -10.78
N GLU A 414 17.80 -8.15 -10.38
CA GLU A 414 19.20 -8.50 -10.69
C GLU A 414 19.57 -9.88 -10.12
N GLU A 415 19.16 -10.16 -8.90
CA GLU A 415 19.42 -11.44 -8.23
C GLU A 415 18.72 -12.61 -8.90
N LEU A 416 17.49 -12.41 -9.39
CA LEU A 416 16.74 -13.44 -10.13
C LEU A 416 17.23 -13.62 -11.58
N GLY A 417 17.82 -12.58 -12.17
CA GLY A 417 18.33 -12.61 -13.53
C GLY A 417 17.24 -12.99 -14.55
N ASP A 418 17.56 -13.91 -15.44
CA ASP A 418 16.65 -14.36 -16.52
C ASP A 418 15.41 -15.11 -16.03
N LEU A 419 15.38 -15.51 -14.77
CA LEU A 419 14.23 -16.15 -14.15
C LEU A 419 13.14 -15.15 -13.76
N ALA A 420 13.46 -13.85 -13.67
CA ALA A 420 12.51 -12.82 -13.29
C ALA A 420 11.41 -12.68 -14.35
N VAL A 421 10.16 -12.62 -13.87
CA VAL A 421 9.00 -12.34 -14.71
C VAL A 421 8.41 -11.01 -14.27
N TYR A 422 8.12 -10.11 -15.20
CA TYR A 422 7.52 -8.82 -14.90
C TYR A 422 6.00 -8.88 -14.98
N GLY A 423 5.34 -8.63 -13.87
CA GLY A 423 3.89 -8.58 -13.79
C GLY A 423 3.21 -9.94 -13.95
N TYR A 424 1.91 -9.95 -13.73
CA TYR A 424 1.09 -11.14 -13.92
C TYR A 424 0.71 -11.26 -15.41
N LYS A 425 1.34 -12.16 -16.13
CA LYS A 425 0.76 -12.63 -17.39
C LYS A 425 -0.36 -13.58 -17.01
N LYS A 426 -1.62 -13.18 -17.22
CA LYS A 426 -2.73 -14.12 -17.14
C LYS A 426 -2.35 -15.34 -17.97
N ILE A 427 -2.23 -16.50 -17.33
CA ILE A 427 -2.17 -17.77 -18.05
C ILE A 427 -3.52 -17.85 -18.77
N LYS A 428 -3.47 -17.73 -20.11
CA LYS A 428 -4.66 -17.88 -20.96
C LYS A 428 -5.09 -19.33 -20.98
#